data_7a7bab62e3d711cb5470a483c0cc372b
#
_entry.id   7a7bab62e3d711cb5470a483c0cc372b
#
_cell.length_a   1.000
_cell.length_b   1.000
_cell.length_c   1.000
_cell.angle_alpha   90.00
_cell.angle_beta   90.00
_cell.angle_gamma   90.00
#
_symmetry.space_group_name_H-M   'P 1'
#
loop_
_entity.id
_entity.type
_entity.pdbx_description
1 polymer ?
#
loop_
_entity_poly.entity_id
_entity_poly.type
_entity_poly.pdbx_seq_one_letter_code
_entity_poly.pdbx_strand_id
1 'polypeptide(L)'
;MKKHYLGLILIGALYFSVACQPKSEENSSAEGQEQSEEKETEKRPSPLLTTEGQVAGKSIKVQFGSPAVKSRTIWGDLVPYNVVWRTGANEATYIELAEAITVEGKALAAGKYSIFTIPKETGTWTVIFNSDWNLEHGHFQHNEKNDVLRVEVQPQWEAASQESLSIAVEAPGIVIRWEKLKLPITIQ
;
A
#
# COMPACT_ATOMS: atom_id res chain seq x y z
N MET A 1 -29.73 76.18 47.87
CA MET A 1 -30.67 76.00 48.98
C MET A 1 -31.07 74.53 49.03
N LYS A 2 -30.82 73.92 50.24
CA LYS A 2 -31.41 72.66 50.79
C LYS A 2 -31.20 71.37 50.01
N LYS A 3 -30.33 70.44 50.43
CA LYS A 3 -30.40 69.50 51.57
C LYS A 3 -31.44 68.42 51.34
N HIS A 4 -31.13 67.14 51.32
CA HIS A 4 -30.92 66.09 52.36
C HIS A 4 -30.77 64.71 51.68
N TYR A 5 -29.83 64.01 51.92
CA TYR A 5 -29.62 62.90 52.90
C TYR A 5 -30.37 61.58 52.61
N LEU A 6 -29.57 60.55 52.57
CA LEU A 6 -29.58 59.29 53.34
C LEU A 6 -30.26 58.08 52.71
N GLY A 7 -29.55 57.04 52.69
CA GLY A 7 -30.09 55.67 52.62
C GLY A 7 -29.17 54.61 52.11
N LEU A 8 -28.31 54.20 52.99
CA LEU A 8 -27.53 52.97 52.93
C LEU A 8 -28.43 51.73 52.93
N ILE A 9 -28.19 50.70 52.10
CA ILE A 9 -28.27 49.30 52.50
C ILE A 9 -27.48 48.46 51.45
N LEU A 10 -26.44 47.79 51.93
CA LEU A 10 -25.75 46.68 51.32
C LEU A 10 -26.67 45.44 51.32
N ILE A 11 -26.83 44.79 50.17
CA ILE A 11 -27.07 43.33 50.15
C ILE A 11 -26.25 42.78 49.00
N GLY A 12 -25.25 42.01 49.38
CA GLY A 12 -24.42 41.24 48.43
C GLY A 12 -25.23 40.10 47.82
N ALA A 13 -25.19 40.01 46.54
CA ALA A 13 -25.56 38.80 45.82
C ALA A 13 -24.35 38.34 45.03
N LEU A 14 -23.70 37.27 45.50
CA LEU A 14 -22.71 36.51 44.78
C LEU A 14 -23.41 35.87 43.60
N TYR A 15 -23.18 36.40 42.40
CA TYR A 15 -23.47 35.67 41.17
C TYR A 15 -22.27 34.81 40.83
N PHE A 16 -22.39 33.52 41.11
CA PHE A 16 -21.53 32.48 40.52
C PHE A 16 -21.86 32.45 39.02
N SER A 17 -21.04 33.08 38.21
CA SER A 17 -21.05 32.88 36.76
C SER A 17 -20.36 31.53 36.48
N VAL A 18 -21.15 30.47 36.29
CA VAL A 18 -20.70 29.27 35.66
C VAL A 18 -20.45 29.61 34.19
N ALA A 19 -19.20 29.88 33.85
CA ALA A 19 -18.74 29.94 32.47
C ALA A 19 -18.75 28.51 31.93
N CYS A 20 -19.80 28.14 31.20
CA CYS A 20 -19.72 27.01 30.27
C CYS A 20 -18.75 27.40 29.18
N GLN A 21 -17.54 26.89 29.26
CA GLN A 21 -16.66 26.81 28.08
C GLN A 21 -17.25 25.78 27.12
N PRO A 22 -17.41 26.11 25.83
CA PRO A 22 -17.66 25.08 24.84
C PRO A 22 -16.39 24.24 24.71
N LYS A 23 -16.52 22.96 25.03
CA LYS A 23 -15.53 21.95 24.78
C LYS A 23 -15.37 21.85 23.27
N SER A 24 -14.26 22.34 22.77
CA SER A 24 -13.84 22.10 21.40
C SER A 24 -13.59 20.59 21.25
N GLU A 25 -14.55 19.90 20.69
CA GLU A 25 -14.33 18.58 20.11
C GLU A 25 -13.64 18.81 18.77
N GLU A 26 -12.34 18.84 18.80
CA GLU A 26 -11.54 18.82 17.58
C GLU A 26 -10.45 17.74 17.71
N ASN A 27 -10.53 16.80 16.79
CA ASN A 27 -9.42 16.04 16.27
C ASN A 27 -8.86 14.90 17.11
N SER A 28 -9.66 13.86 17.31
CA SER A 28 -9.15 12.57 17.83
C SER A 28 -9.26 11.40 16.84
N SER A 29 -9.77 11.64 15.63
CA SER A 29 -10.03 10.51 14.68
C SER A 29 -8.92 10.28 13.66
N ALA A 30 -8.07 11.26 13.36
CA ALA A 30 -6.99 11.10 12.38
C ALA A 30 -5.73 10.44 12.98
N GLU A 31 -5.31 10.86 14.18
CA GLU A 31 -4.13 10.28 14.83
C GLU A 31 -4.35 8.83 15.29
N GLY A 32 -5.59 8.48 15.64
CA GLY A 32 -5.93 7.12 16.05
C GLY A 32 -5.92 6.09 14.90
N GLN A 33 -6.19 6.53 13.67
CA GLN A 33 -6.16 5.63 12.52
C GLN A 33 -4.74 5.39 12.00
N GLU A 34 -3.90 6.42 11.91
CA GLU A 34 -2.49 6.25 11.55
C GLU A 34 -1.73 5.36 12.56
N GLN A 35 -1.94 5.56 13.85
CA GLN A 35 -1.31 4.72 14.87
C GLN A 35 -1.82 3.28 14.88
N SER A 36 -3.08 3.03 14.49
CA SER A 36 -3.62 1.68 14.40
C SER A 36 -3.09 0.93 13.17
N GLU A 37 -2.90 1.61 12.04
CA GLU A 37 -2.33 1.03 10.82
C GLU A 37 -0.84 0.71 11.00
N GLU A 38 -0.05 1.61 11.60
CA GLU A 38 1.37 1.39 11.89
C GLU A 38 1.57 0.24 12.89
N LYS A 39 0.73 0.15 13.91
CA LYS A 39 0.78 -0.92 14.91
C LYS A 39 0.32 -2.28 14.37
N GLU A 40 -0.60 -2.29 13.40
CA GLU A 40 -1.04 -3.52 12.73
C GLU A 40 0.02 -4.05 11.77
N THR A 41 0.72 -3.19 11.03
CA THR A 41 1.78 -3.58 10.11
C THR A 41 2.99 -4.18 10.82
N GLU A 42 3.38 -3.69 11.99
CA GLU A 42 4.46 -4.28 12.81
C GLU A 42 4.13 -5.68 13.34
N LYS A 43 2.86 -6.01 13.52
CA LYS A 43 2.40 -7.26 14.11
C LYS A 43 2.19 -8.38 13.09
N ARG A 44 2.19 -8.08 11.80
CA ARG A 44 1.91 -9.04 10.72
C ARG A 44 3.15 -9.86 10.36
N PRO A 45 3.03 -11.19 10.19
CA PRO A 45 4.14 -12.03 9.71
C PRO A 45 4.68 -11.63 8.33
N SER A 46 3.87 -10.93 7.54
CA SER A 46 4.22 -10.34 6.25
C SER A 46 3.75 -8.88 6.28
N PRO A 47 4.63 -7.93 6.60
CA PRO A 47 4.27 -6.52 6.71
C PRO A 47 3.76 -5.98 5.36
N LEU A 48 2.81 -5.06 5.43
CA LEU A 48 2.35 -4.31 4.28
C LEU A 48 3.31 -3.15 4.04
N LEU A 49 3.92 -3.10 2.88
CA LEU A 49 4.92 -2.11 2.50
C LEU A 49 4.45 -1.30 1.31
N THR A 50 4.92 -0.07 1.23
CA THR A 50 4.72 0.82 0.09
C THR A 50 6.07 1.30 -0.42
N THR A 51 6.26 1.29 -1.73
CA THR A 51 7.39 1.91 -2.41
C THR A 51 6.87 2.91 -3.43
N GLU A 52 7.56 4.02 -3.53
CA GLU A 52 7.25 5.09 -4.48
C GLU A 52 8.53 5.55 -5.18
N GLY A 53 8.39 5.99 -6.41
CA GLY A 53 9.53 6.50 -7.17
C GLY A 53 9.12 7.01 -8.54
N GLN A 54 10.13 7.34 -9.34
CA GLN A 54 9.93 7.78 -10.72
C GLN A 54 10.78 6.94 -11.67
N VAL A 55 10.18 6.52 -12.77
CA VAL A 55 10.84 5.86 -13.88
C VAL A 55 10.40 6.53 -15.18
N ALA A 56 11.36 6.89 -16.03
CA ALA A 56 11.11 7.62 -17.27
C ALA A 56 10.26 8.90 -17.07
N GLY A 57 10.43 9.58 -15.91
CA GLY A 57 9.65 10.78 -15.54
C GLY A 57 8.23 10.50 -15.06
N LYS A 58 7.81 9.23 -14.94
CA LYS A 58 6.48 8.81 -14.49
C LYS A 58 6.49 8.44 -13.02
N SER A 59 5.55 8.97 -12.25
CA SER A 59 5.39 8.65 -10.83
C SER A 59 4.66 7.32 -10.67
N ILE A 60 5.25 6.43 -9.89
CA ILE A 60 4.77 5.07 -9.63
C ILE A 60 4.73 4.84 -8.13
N LYS A 61 3.63 4.27 -7.65
CA LYS A 61 3.47 3.78 -6.29
C LYS A 61 3.07 2.32 -6.32
N VAL A 62 3.71 1.50 -5.49
CA VAL A 62 3.39 0.07 -5.37
C VAL A 62 3.19 -0.26 -3.91
N GLN A 63 2.10 -0.95 -3.57
CA GLN A 63 1.85 -1.51 -2.25
C GLN A 63 1.82 -3.04 -2.32
N PHE A 64 2.44 -3.70 -1.36
CA PHE A 64 2.58 -5.15 -1.35
C PHE A 64 2.79 -5.71 0.05
N GLY A 65 2.29 -6.92 0.28
CA GLY A 65 2.65 -7.70 1.46
C GLY A 65 4.03 -8.34 1.26
N SER A 66 4.93 -8.17 2.22
CA SER A 66 6.33 -8.63 2.15
C SER A 66 6.55 -9.92 2.94
N PRO A 67 6.38 -11.12 2.34
CA PRO A 67 6.67 -12.38 3.02
C PRO A 67 8.18 -12.61 3.14
N ALA A 68 8.57 -13.32 4.22
CA ALA A 68 9.93 -13.80 4.42
C ALA A 68 10.09 -15.26 3.93
N VAL A 69 11.28 -15.65 3.51
CA VAL A 69 11.59 -17.02 3.06
C VAL A 69 11.44 -18.02 4.21
N LYS A 70 11.97 -17.71 5.39
CA LYS A 70 11.92 -18.57 6.60
C LYS A 70 12.31 -20.02 6.31
N SER A 71 13.41 -20.21 5.61
CA SER A 71 13.94 -21.54 5.23
C SER A 71 12.97 -22.44 4.44
N ARG A 72 11.93 -21.86 3.81
CA ARG A 72 10.98 -22.61 2.99
C ARG A 72 11.46 -22.68 1.54
N THR A 73 11.08 -23.73 0.84
CA THR A 73 11.16 -23.78 -0.61
C THR A 73 10.09 -22.85 -1.18
N ILE A 74 10.51 -21.82 -1.91
CA ILE A 74 9.57 -20.81 -2.43
C ILE A 74 9.00 -21.28 -3.77
N TRP A 75 9.86 -21.44 -4.76
CA TRP A 75 9.44 -21.67 -6.14
C TRP A 75 9.12 -23.15 -6.38
N GLY A 76 7.92 -23.41 -6.89
CA GLY A 76 7.40 -24.76 -7.13
C GLY A 76 6.71 -25.40 -5.91
N ASP A 77 6.85 -24.83 -4.70
CA ASP A 77 6.23 -25.31 -3.47
C ASP A 77 5.31 -24.24 -2.87
N LEU A 78 5.83 -23.28 -2.10
CA LEU A 78 5.01 -22.20 -1.52
C LEU A 78 4.32 -21.35 -2.60
N VAL A 79 5.01 -21.09 -3.69
CA VAL A 79 4.49 -20.44 -4.89
C VAL A 79 4.57 -21.45 -6.04
N PRO A 80 3.47 -22.14 -6.35
CA PRO A 80 3.45 -23.17 -7.39
C PRO A 80 3.72 -22.57 -8.78
N TYR A 81 4.37 -23.34 -9.63
CA TYR A 81 4.53 -22.95 -11.03
C TYR A 81 3.22 -23.10 -11.82
N ASN A 82 3.06 -22.28 -12.85
CA ASN A 82 1.91 -22.25 -13.75
C ASN A 82 0.56 -21.91 -13.07
N VAL A 83 0.61 -21.28 -11.90
CA VAL A 83 -0.55 -20.83 -11.15
C VAL A 83 -0.45 -19.33 -10.90
N VAL A 84 -1.57 -18.63 -10.95
CA VAL A 84 -1.63 -17.21 -10.63
C VAL A 84 -1.23 -16.98 -9.18
N TRP A 85 -0.26 -16.11 -8.96
CA TRP A 85 0.20 -15.67 -7.65
C TRP A 85 0.01 -14.16 -7.49
N ARG A 86 -0.43 -13.71 -6.31
CA ARG A 86 -0.68 -12.30 -5.98
C ARG A 86 0.58 -11.43 -5.87
N THR A 87 1.74 -11.95 -6.20
CA THR A 87 3.04 -11.25 -6.20
C THR A 87 3.40 -10.65 -4.82
N GLY A 88 3.02 -11.36 -3.77
CA GLY A 88 3.19 -10.93 -2.37
C GLY A 88 2.47 -11.86 -1.40
N ALA A 89 2.04 -11.31 -0.26
CA ALA A 89 1.31 -12.03 0.78
C ALA A 89 0.09 -11.25 1.25
N ASN A 90 -0.95 -11.99 1.68
CA ASN A 90 -2.25 -11.51 2.14
C ASN A 90 -3.02 -10.82 1.02
N GLU A 91 -3.07 -9.50 0.99
CA GLU A 91 -3.72 -8.70 -0.05
C GLU A 91 -3.01 -8.85 -1.41
N ALA A 92 -3.69 -8.52 -2.47
CA ALA A 92 -3.03 -8.40 -3.78
C ALA A 92 -2.04 -7.23 -3.76
N THR A 93 -0.86 -7.46 -4.33
CA THR A 93 0.05 -6.36 -4.69
C THR A 93 -0.64 -5.46 -5.70
N TYR A 94 -0.58 -4.14 -5.52
CA TYR A 94 -1.12 -3.21 -6.52
C TYR A 94 -0.14 -2.11 -6.87
N ILE A 95 -0.31 -1.57 -8.09
CA ILE A 95 0.39 -0.40 -8.61
C ILE A 95 -0.61 0.73 -8.82
N GLU A 96 -0.19 1.95 -8.50
CA GLU A 96 -0.91 3.19 -8.79
C GLU A 96 -0.08 4.02 -9.76
N LEU A 97 -0.70 4.40 -10.88
CA LEU A 97 -0.12 5.14 -11.98
C LEU A 97 -0.85 6.47 -12.14
N ALA A 98 -0.13 7.57 -11.91
CA ALA A 98 -0.68 8.91 -12.12
C ALA A 98 -0.91 9.25 -13.60
N GLU A 99 -0.17 8.59 -14.49
CA GLU A 99 -0.18 8.81 -15.94
C GLU A 99 -0.13 7.49 -16.68
N ALA A 100 -0.50 7.52 -17.97
CA ALA A 100 -0.32 6.37 -18.84
C ALA A 100 1.18 6.07 -19.05
N ILE A 101 1.50 4.78 -19.08
CA ILE A 101 2.86 4.24 -19.26
C ILE A 101 2.87 3.18 -20.34
N THR A 102 4.06 2.72 -20.73
CA THR A 102 4.20 1.42 -21.39
C THR A 102 4.87 0.43 -20.45
N VAL A 103 4.40 -0.80 -20.46
CA VAL A 103 4.97 -1.93 -19.70
C VAL A 103 5.40 -2.98 -20.70
N GLU A 104 6.68 -3.35 -20.72
CA GLU A 104 7.25 -4.26 -21.72
C GLU A 104 6.82 -3.88 -23.16
N GLY A 105 6.80 -2.57 -23.46
CA GLY A 105 6.40 -2.02 -24.76
C GLY A 105 4.90 -1.99 -25.04
N LYS A 106 4.03 -2.39 -24.11
CA LYS A 106 2.58 -2.34 -24.27
C LYS A 106 1.96 -1.24 -23.42
N ALA A 107 0.99 -0.51 -23.97
CA ALA A 107 0.35 0.60 -23.29
C ALA A 107 -0.49 0.14 -22.08
N LEU A 108 -0.39 0.88 -20.96
CA LEU A 108 -1.23 0.77 -19.78
C LEU A 108 -1.69 2.18 -19.37
N ALA A 109 -2.99 2.38 -19.24
CA ALA A 109 -3.56 3.68 -18.89
C ALA A 109 -3.22 4.07 -17.42
N ALA A 110 -3.39 5.35 -17.08
CA ALA A 110 -3.38 5.79 -15.70
C ALA A 110 -4.46 5.06 -14.89
N GLY A 111 -4.18 4.74 -13.63
CA GLY A 111 -5.12 4.03 -12.76
C GLY A 111 -4.45 3.20 -11.69
N LYS A 112 -5.27 2.38 -11.02
CA LYS A 112 -4.80 1.39 -10.04
C LYS A 112 -5.07 -0.01 -10.57
N TYR A 113 -4.08 -0.87 -10.42
CA TYR A 113 -4.13 -2.25 -10.92
C TYR A 113 -3.49 -3.19 -9.92
N SER A 114 -4.13 -4.30 -9.62
CA SER A 114 -3.41 -5.38 -8.95
C SER A 114 -2.38 -5.99 -9.89
N ILE A 115 -1.28 -6.45 -9.32
CA ILE A 115 -0.22 -7.14 -10.01
C ILE A 115 -0.26 -8.62 -9.62
N PHE A 116 -0.52 -9.47 -10.60
CA PHE A 116 -0.36 -10.92 -10.44
C PHE A 116 0.78 -11.41 -11.32
N THR A 117 1.37 -12.52 -10.94
CA THR A 117 2.36 -13.22 -11.78
C THR A 117 1.97 -14.69 -11.92
N ILE A 118 2.37 -15.28 -13.02
CA ILE A 118 2.34 -16.73 -13.22
C ILE A 118 3.78 -17.20 -13.35
N PRO A 119 4.39 -17.69 -12.26
CA PRO A 119 5.73 -18.22 -12.28
C PRO A 119 5.82 -19.46 -13.17
N LYS A 120 6.95 -19.61 -13.86
CA LYS A 120 7.27 -20.83 -14.60
C LYS A 120 8.63 -21.36 -14.16
N GLU A 121 8.80 -22.66 -14.18
CA GLU A 121 10.07 -23.29 -13.84
C GLU A 121 11.17 -22.89 -14.82
N THR A 122 10.81 -22.73 -16.09
CA THR A 122 11.71 -22.32 -17.16
C THR A 122 11.04 -21.29 -18.07
N GLY A 123 11.84 -20.39 -18.67
CA GLY A 123 11.37 -19.38 -19.60
C GLY A 123 10.82 -18.13 -18.90
N THR A 124 10.03 -17.35 -19.63
CA THR A 124 9.44 -16.11 -19.15
C THR A 124 8.28 -16.34 -18.20
N TRP A 125 8.10 -15.43 -17.26
CA TRP A 125 6.93 -15.35 -16.39
C TRP A 125 5.89 -14.41 -16.97
N THR A 126 4.61 -14.75 -16.83
CA THR A 126 3.55 -13.83 -17.19
C THR A 126 3.31 -12.85 -16.04
N VAL A 127 3.34 -11.56 -16.30
CA VAL A 127 2.93 -10.49 -15.37
C VAL A 127 1.59 -9.95 -15.84
N ILE A 128 0.64 -9.85 -14.91
CA ILE A 128 -0.75 -9.48 -15.16
C ILE A 128 -1.06 -8.20 -14.40
N PHE A 129 -1.65 -7.23 -15.08
CA PHE A 129 -2.26 -6.04 -14.49
C PHE A 129 -3.77 -6.19 -14.59
N ASN A 130 -4.44 -6.18 -13.43
CA ASN A 130 -5.88 -6.43 -13.34
C ASN A 130 -6.58 -5.21 -12.72
N SER A 131 -7.73 -4.83 -13.25
CA SER A 131 -8.46 -3.64 -12.78
C SER A 131 -9.09 -3.78 -11.40
N ASP A 132 -9.26 -5.00 -10.89
CA ASP A 132 -9.65 -5.25 -9.50
C ASP A 132 -8.42 -5.12 -8.60
N TRP A 133 -8.16 -3.92 -8.10
CA TRP A 133 -6.93 -3.64 -7.36
C TRP A 133 -7.05 -3.80 -5.83
N ASN A 134 -8.27 -3.68 -5.27
CA ASN A 134 -8.51 -3.73 -3.81
C ASN A 134 -8.98 -5.12 -3.40
N LEU A 135 -8.06 -6.09 -3.44
CA LEU A 135 -8.36 -7.49 -3.15
C LEU A 135 -7.69 -7.94 -1.86
N GLU A 136 -8.50 -8.22 -0.82
CA GLU A 136 -8.02 -8.58 0.53
C GLU A 136 -7.36 -9.96 0.58
N HIS A 137 -7.78 -10.89 -0.29
CA HIS A 137 -7.30 -12.27 -0.33
C HIS A 137 -6.51 -12.62 -1.60
N GLY A 138 -6.04 -11.59 -2.30
CA GLY A 138 -5.11 -11.70 -3.43
C GLY A 138 -5.60 -12.66 -4.52
N HIS A 139 -4.78 -13.69 -4.82
CA HIS A 139 -5.02 -14.57 -5.97
C HIS A 139 -6.32 -15.40 -5.90
N PHE A 140 -6.91 -15.60 -4.74
CA PHE A 140 -8.22 -16.28 -4.61
C PHE A 140 -9.36 -15.46 -5.18
N GLN A 141 -9.16 -14.15 -5.33
CA GLN A 141 -10.15 -13.21 -5.86
C GLN A 141 -9.83 -12.78 -7.30
N HIS A 142 -8.75 -13.31 -7.89
CA HIS A 142 -8.39 -12.98 -9.27
C HIS A 142 -9.50 -13.38 -10.25
N ASN A 143 -9.91 -12.42 -11.06
CA ASN A 143 -10.87 -12.63 -12.15
C ASN A 143 -10.20 -12.26 -13.48
N GLU A 144 -9.93 -13.25 -14.30
CA GLU A 144 -9.25 -13.08 -15.59
C GLU A 144 -9.98 -12.11 -16.56
N LYS A 145 -11.30 -11.95 -16.41
CA LYS A 145 -12.07 -11.02 -17.25
C LYS A 145 -11.69 -9.56 -16.99
N ASN A 146 -11.08 -9.27 -15.86
CA ASN A 146 -10.66 -7.94 -15.45
C ASN A 146 -9.14 -7.71 -15.69
N ASP A 147 -8.45 -8.67 -16.35
CA ASP A 147 -7.08 -8.47 -16.79
C ASP A 147 -7.02 -7.44 -17.93
N VAL A 148 -6.37 -6.34 -17.68
CA VAL A 148 -6.23 -5.24 -18.66
C VAL A 148 -4.95 -5.35 -19.48
N LEU A 149 -3.94 -6.02 -18.92
CA LEU A 149 -2.67 -6.22 -19.59
C LEU A 149 -2.00 -7.51 -19.09
N ARG A 150 -1.45 -8.28 -20.03
CA ARG A 150 -0.54 -9.40 -19.78
C ARG A 150 0.74 -9.21 -20.57
N VAL A 151 1.88 -9.30 -19.89
CA VAL A 151 3.21 -9.21 -20.47
C VAL A 151 4.08 -10.38 -20.04
N GLU A 152 5.05 -10.73 -20.88
CA GLU A 152 6.04 -11.76 -20.58
C GLU A 152 7.33 -11.10 -20.13
N VAL A 153 7.85 -11.51 -18.97
CA VAL A 153 9.06 -10.96 -18.36
C VAL A 153 10.05 -12.08 -18.09
N GLN A 154 11.31 -11.88 -18.46
CA GLN A 154 12.36 -12.86 -18.19
C GLN A 154 12.85 -12.74 -16.73
N PRO A 155 12.64 -13.77 -15.88
CA PRO A 155 13.21 -13.77 -14.54
C PRO A 155 14.73 -13.89 -14.62
N GLN A 156 15.40 -13.26 -13.65
CA GLN A 156 16.83 -13.38 -13.40
C GLN A 156 17.01 -14.10 -12.07
N TRP A 157 18.06 -14.90 -11.97
CA TRP A 157 18.37 -15.66 -10.75
C TRP A 157 19.70 -15.20 -10.20
N GLU A 158 19.69 -14.65 -8.99
CA GLU A 158 20.86 -14.10 -8.32
C GLU A 158 21.49 -15.15 -7.39
N ALA A 159 22.81 -15.05 -7.19
CA ALA A 159 23.53 -15.96 -6.28
C ALA A 159 23.15 -15.72 -4.80
N ALA A 160 22.91 -14.46 -4.43
CA ALA A 160 22.50 -14.07 -3.09
C ALA A 160 21.00 -14.22 -2.93
N SER A 161 20.56 -14.81 -1.81
CA SER A 161 19.15 -14.92 -1.46
C SER A 161 18.70 -13.69 -0.68
N GLN A 162 17.55 -13.14 -1.05
CA GLN A 162 16.87 -12.07 -0.32
C GLN A 162 15.76 -12.66 0.56
N GLU A 163 15.89 -12.49 1.87
CA GLU A 163 15.00 -13.09 2.86
C GLU A 163 13.55 -12.59 2.75
N SER A 164 13.36 -11.27 2.59
CA SER A 164 12.02 -10.68 2.50
C SER A 164 11.74 -10.22 1.07
N LEU A 165 10.52 -10.46 0.59
CA LEU A 165 10.08 -9.93 -0.69
C LEU A 165 10.17 -8.40 -0.69
N SER A 166 10.78 -7.84 -1.72
CA SER A 166 10.81 -6.40 -1.97
C SER A 166 10.36 -6.08 -3.39
N ILE A 167 9.75 -4.92 -3.53
CA ILE A 167 9.47 -4.32 -4.83
C ILE A 167 10.07 -2.92 -4.82
N ALA A 168 10.95 -2.63 -5.75
CA ALA A 168 11.58 -1.33 -5.90
C ALA A 168 11.13 -0.64 -7.18
N VAL A 169 10.90 0.68 -7.11
CA VAL A 169 10.71 1.55 -8.28
C VAL A 169 12.07 2.07 -8.68
N GLU A 170 12.69 1.42 -9.64
CA GLU A 170 14.05 1.71 -10.13
C GLU A 170 14.19 1.29 -11.59
N ALA A 171 15.19 1.81 -12.31
CA ALA A 171 15.43 1.40 -13.68
C ALA A 171 15.60 -0.13 -13.78
N PRO A 172 14.93 -0.80 -14.74
CA PRO A 172 14.18 -0.25 -15.88
C PRO A 172 12.69 0.05 -15.62
N GLY A 173 12.16 -0.10 -14.40
CA GLY A 173 10.75 0.10 -14.10
C GLY A 173 10.42 -0.25 -12.67
N ILE A 174 9.80 -1.41 -12.43
CA ILE A 174 9.67 -2.01 -11.10
C ILE A 174 10.44 -3.33 -11.07
N VAL A 175 11.13 -3.57 -9.97
CA VAL A 175 11.94 -4.78 -9.80
C VAL A 175 11.49 -5.52 -8.56
N ILE A 176 11.02 -6.75 -8.75
CA ILE A 176 10.58 -7.64 -7.68
C ILE A 176 11.73 -8.56 -7.32
N ARG A 177 12.04 -8.66 -6.01
CA ARG A 177 13.10 -9.55 -5.51
C ARG A 177 12.59 -10.38 -4.35
N TRP A 178 12.83 -11.67 -4.40
CA TRP A 178 12.56 -12.57 -3.28
C TRP A 178 13.29 -13.90 -3.46
N GLU A 179 13.85 -14.43 -2.41
CA GLU A 179 14.74 -15.59 -2.46
C GLU A 179 15.89 -15.28 -3.45
N LYS A 180 16.05 -16.01 -4.51
CA LYS A 180 17.03 -15.73 -5.58
C LYS A 180 16.42 -15.06 -6.81
N LEU A 181 15.11 -14.86 -6.81
CA LEU A 181 14.42 -14.20 -7.92
C LEU A 181 14.75 -12.70 -7.96
N LYS A 182 15.04 -12.22 -9.16
CA LYS A 182 14.93 -10.83 -9.58
C LYS A 182 14.09 -10.77 -10.85
N LEU A 183 12.93 -10.13 -10.77
CA LEU A 183 12.01 -9.97 -11.90
C LEU A 183 11.93 -8.47 -12.27
N PRO A 184 12.72 -8.02 -13.26
CA PRO A 184 12.71 -6.64 -13.71
C PRO A 184 11.59 -6.43 -14.74
N ILE A 185 10.63 -5.58 -14.44
CA ILE A 185 9.51 -5.22 -15.31
C ILE A 185 9.81 -3.84 -15.89
N THR A 186 9.98 -3.75 -17.19
CA THR A 186 10.34 -2.51 -17.89
C THR A 186 9.15 -1.56 -17.97
N ILE A 187 9.35 -0.30 -17.60
CA ILE A 187 8.35 0.78 -17.68
C ILE A 187 8.97 1.99 -18.42
N GLN A 188 8.19 2.57 -19.33
CA GLN A 188 8.54 3.75 -20.10
C GLN A 188 7.36 4.73 -20.20
#